data_d11c726301d03f8b38871a06da4a3da4
#
_entry.id   d11c726301d03f8b38871a06da4a3da4
#
_cell.length_a   1.000
_cell.length_b   1.000
_cell.length_c   1.000
_cell.angle_alpha   90.00
_cell.angle_beta   90.00
_cell.angle_gamma   90.00
#
_symmetry.space_group_name_H-M   'P 1'
#
loop_
_entity.id
_entity.type
_entity.pdbx_description
1 polymer ?
#
loop_
_entity_poly.entity_id
_entity_poly.type
_entity_poly.pdbx_seq_one_letter_code
_entity_poly.pdbx_strand_id
1 'polypeptide(L)'
;YTGWYTLSLHDALPISPVVWRGPLLSKAIEQFWTDVRWGELDYLIVDFPPGTGDVQITAFNKLPIDGVVVATTPQSLVSMIVAKSVKMAGMVDAPVLGVVENMGTMVCPSCGVEHKLFDSLDGSTIEKALGLPVLASLPWRKEVAQARELRWGKLPEDFRKLVEGLASETLLALSSVKKPAAGSKE
;
A
#
# COMPACT_ATOMS: atom_id res chain seq x y z
N TYR A 1 4.01 -20.03 11.68
CA TYR A 1 2.80 -19.20 11.62
C TYR A 1 3.26 -17.75 11.55
N THR A 2 3.35 -17.18 10.34
CA THR A 2 3.54 -15.75 10.13
C THR A 2 2.19 -15.08 10.36
N GLY A 3 2.02 -14.35 11.45
CA GLY A 3 0.82 -13.57 11.75
C GLY A 3 0.85 -12.25 10.98
N TRP A 4 -0.05 -12.09 10.01
CA TRP A 4 -0.28 -10.84 9.30
C TRP A 4 -1.51 -10.16 9.89
N TYR A 5 -1.39 -8.90 10.27
CA TYR A 5 -2.53 -8.05 10.62
C TYR A 5 -2.55 -6.83 9.72
N THR A 6 -3.70 -6.58 9.12
CA THR A 6 -3.96 -5.36 8.33
C THR A 6 -4.86 -4.47 9.15
N LEU A 7 -4.40 -3.27 9.46
CA LEU A 7 -5.22 -2.22 10.05
C LEU A 7 -5.80 -1.37 8.92
N SER A 8 -7.10 -1.51 8.67
CA SER A 8 -7.84 -0.60 7.80
C SER A 8 -8.62 0.39 8.65
N LEU A 9 -8.34 1.67 8.50
CA LEU A 9 -9.10 2.74 9.16
C LEU A 9 -10.57 2.77 8.70
N HIS A 10 -10.86 2.21 7.52
CA HIS A 10 -12.23 2.10 7.01
C HIS A 10 -13.10 1.12 7.81
N ASP A 11 -12.52 0.05 8.35
CA ASP A 11 -13.27 -0.96 9.10
C ASP A 11 -13.55 -0.52 10.54
N ALA A 12 -12.79 0.43 11.05
CA ALA A 12 -12.94 0.95 12.41
C ALA A 12 -13.93 2.13 12.52
N LEU A 13 -14.39 2.69 11.40
CA LEU A 13 -15.29 3.84 11.40
C LEU A 13 -16.76 3.41 11.39
N PRO A 14 -17.63 4.01 12.24
CA PRO A 14 -19.06 3.80 12.16
C PRO A 14 -19.61 4.29 10.81
N ILE A 15 -20.69 3.68 10.33
CA ILE A 15 -21.36 4.00 9.05
C ILE A 15 -21.79 5.49 8.98
N SER A 16 -21.90 6.16 10.11
CA SER A 16 -22.21 7.60 10.19
C SER A 16 -20.95 8.43 9.90
N PRO A 17 -21.05 9.51 9.09
CA PRO A 17 -19.91 10.37 8.84
C PRO A 17 -19.44 11.03 10.14
N VAL A 18 -18.29 10.62 10.62
CA VAL A 18 -17.66 11.23 11.79
C VAL A 18 -16.78 12.36 11.29
N VAL A 19 -17.14 13.59 11.65
CA VAL A 19 -16.34 14.79 11.32
C VAL A 19 -15.20 14.89 12.34
N TRP A 20 -14.17 14.08 12.15
CA TRP A 20 -12.95 14.18 12.93
C TRP A 20 -12.01 15.21 12.31
N ARG A 21 -11.63 16.18 13.10
CA ARG A 21 -10.60 17.15 12.70
C ARG A 21 -9.22 16.57 12.93
N GLY A 22 -8.21 17.05 12.20
CA GLY A 22 -6.83 16.55 12.20
C GLY A 22 -6.27 16.11 13.57
N PRO A 23 -6.38 16.93 14.66
CA PRO A 23 -5.85 16.55 15.97
C PRO A 23 -6.48 15.28 16.59
N LEU A 24 -7.77 15.04 16.33
CA LEU A 24 -8.45 13.82 16.82
C LEU A 24 -8.00 12.58 16.05
N LEU A 25 -7.81 12.70 14.73
CA LEU A 25 -7.28 11.62 13.91
C LEU A 25 -5.84 11.28 14.31
N SER A 26 -5.02 12.30 14.54
CA SER A 26 -3.65 12.12 15.02
C SER A 26 -3.59 11.36 16.35
N LYS A 27 -4.44 11.75 17.30
CA LYS A 27 -4.55 11.07 18.59
C LYS A 27 -5.04 9.62 18.44
N ALA A 28 -6.00 9.36 17.54
CA ALA A 28 -6.47 8.02 17.27
C ALA A 28 -5.36 7.12 16.71
N ILE A 29 -4.52 7.64 15.79
CA ILE A 29 -3.38 6.90 15.25
C ILE A 29 -2.38 6.56 16.36
N GLU A 30 -2.06 7.51 17.24
CA GLU A 30 -1.20 7.26 18.39
C GLU A 30 -1.80 6.17 19.30
N GLN A 31 -3.09 6.26 19.61
CA GLN A 31 -3.77 5.27 20.45
C GLN A 31 -3.80 3.87 19.81
N PHE A 32 -4.02 3.77 18.51
CA PHE A 32 -3.92 2.49 17.81
C PHE A 32 -2.53 1.86 17.93
N TRP A 33 -1.50 2.68 17.97
CA TRP A 33 -0.14 2.19 18.15
C TRP A 33 0.17 1.82 19.60
N THR A 34 -0.22 2.65 20.57
CA THR A 34 0.18 2.51 21.98
C THR A 34 -0.75 1.61 22.78
N ASP A 35 -2.05 1.65 22.53
CA ASP A 35 -3.06 1.06 23.41
C ASP A 35 -3.54 -0.32 22.93
N VAL A 36 -3.31 -0.64 21.65
CA VAL A 36 -3.64 -1.94 21.08
C VAL A 36 -2.57 -2.97 21.39
N ARG A 37 -2.98 -4.10 21.93
CA ARG A 37 -2.07 -5.24 22.13
C ARG A 37 -1.96 -6.05 20.85
N TRP A 38 -0.95 -5.77 20.05
CA TRP A 38 -0.72 -6.45 18.76
C TRP A 38 -0.23 -7.90 18.90
N GLY A 39 0.26 -8.30 20.08
CA GLY A 39 0.90 -9.61 20.29
C GLY A 39 2.28 -9.68 19.61
N GLU A 40 2.72 -10.91 19.31
CA GLU A 40 3.96 -11.13 18.57
C GLU A 40 3.66 -11.08 17.08
N LEU A 41 4.19 -10.06 16.39
CA LEU A 41 4.00 -9.82 14.96
C LEU A 41 5.35 -9.84 14.25
N ASP A 42 5.41 -10.52 13.12
CA ASP A 42 6.54 -10.39 12.19
C ASP A 42 6.43 -9.10 11.37
N TYR A 43 5.20 -8.76 10.94
CA TYR A 43 4.92 -7.58 10.12
C TYR A 43 3.56 -6.98 10.47
N LEU A 44 3.50 -5.66 10.48
CA LEU A 44 2.27 -4.87 10.57
C LEU A 44 2.09 -4.06 9.28
N ILE A 45 1.02 -4.32 8.55
CA ILE A 45 0.69 -3.57 7.33
C ILE A 45 -0.38 -2.53 7.68
N VAL A 46 -0.07 -1.27 7.40
CA VAL A 46 -0.97 -0.13 7.65
C VAL A 46 -1.46 0.40 6.30
N ASP A 47 -2.77 0.33 6.08
CA ASP A 47 -3.41 0.89 4.89
C ASP A 47 -3.82 2.34 5.14
N PHE A 48 -3.33 3.24 4.27
CA PHE A 48 -3.57 4.68 4.38
C PHE A 48 -4.65 5.15 3.40
N PRO A 49 -5.46 6.13 3.78
CA PRO A 49 -6.33 6.81 2.84
C PRO A 49 -5.51 7.47 1.73
N PRO A 50 -6.10 7.71 0.53
CA PRO A 50 -5.39 8.35 -0.57
C PRO A 50 -5.03 9.80 -0.27
N GLY A 51 -3.93 10.27 -0.85
CA GLY A 51 -3.50 11.67 -0.77
C GLY A 51 -2.33 11.91 0.18
N THR A 52 -2.15 13.16 0.59
CA THR A 52 -1.04 13.66 1.41
C THR A 52 -1.57 14.46 2.61
N GLY A 53 -2.59 13.93 3.27
CA GLY A 53 -3.26 14.61 4.38
C GLY A 53 -2.60 14.42 5.75
N ASP A 54 -3.22 15.02 6.76
CA ASP A 54 -2.72 15.01 8.15
C ASP A 54 -2.54 13.59 8.72
N VAL A 55 -3.35 12.64 8.26
CA VAL A 55 -3.29 11.23 8.70
C VAL A 55 -1.96 10.61 8.32
N GLN A 56 -1.54 10.74 7.06
CA GLN A 56 -0.27 10.21 6.57
C GLN A 56 0.90 10.90 7.26
N ILE A 57 0.88 12.24 7.33
CA ILE A 57 1.94 13.01 7.97
C ILE A 57 2.09 12.60 9.43
N THR A 58 0.99 12.44 10.16
CA THR A 58 1.02 12.00 11.55
C THR A 58 1.59 10.61 11.69
N ALA A 59 1.12 9.67 10.87
CA ALA A 59 1.58 8.30 10.93
C ALA A 59 3.08 8.20 10.62
N PHE A 60 3.57 8.88 9.59
CA PHE A 60 5.00 8.89 9.25
C PHE A 60 5.88 9.52 10.36
N ASN A 61 5.35 10.49 11.11
CA ASN A 61 6.09 11.11 12.20
C ASN A 61 6.03 10.33 13.53
N LYS A 62 4.96 9.54 13.72
CA LYS A 62 4.68 8.90 15.02
C LYS A 62 4.90 7.38 15.02
N LEU A 63 4.76 6.73 13.86
CA LEU A 63 4.96 5.29 13.75
C LEU A 63 6.37 4.96 13.26
N PRO A 64 6.98 3.88 13.75
CA PRO A 64 8.26 3.39 13.25
C PRO A 64 8.05 2.64 11.91
N ILE A 65 7.90 3.40 10.83
CA ILE A 65 7.67 2.82 9.51
C ILE A 65 8.98 2.36 8.89
N ASP A 66 9.12 1.05 8.66
CA ASP A 66 10.30 0.45 8.05
C ASP A 66 10.33 0.61 6.54
N GLY A 67 9.17 0.75 5.89
CA GLY A 67 9.06 0.92 4.44
C GLY A 67 7.67 1.27 3.96
N VAL A 68 7.59 1.93 2.81
CA VAL A 68 6.35 2.35 2.16
C VAL A 68 6.23 1.68 0.81
N VAL A 69 5.11 1.02 0.54
CA VAL A 69 4.74 0.52 -0.78
C VAL A 69 3.65 1.43 -1.34
N VAL A 70 3.83 1.91 -2.54
CA VAL A 70 2.88 2.82 -3.18
C VAL A 70 2.02 2.05 -4.18
N ALA A 71 0.72 1.94 -3.91
CA ALA A 71 -0.22 1.34 -4.85
C ALA A 71 -0.77 2.40 -5.82
N THR A 72 -0.78 2.08 -7.11
CA THR A 72 -1.25 2.97 -8.17
C THR A 72 -1.96 2.21 -9.28
N THR A 73 -2.71 2.93 -10.09
CA THR A 73 -3.20 2.44 -11.40
C THR A 73 -2.46 3.18 -12.50
N PRO A 74 -2.25 2.58 -13.71
CA PRO A 74 -1.49 3.21 -14.78
C PRO A 74 -2.28 4.32 -15.51
N GLN A 75 -2.93 5.20 -14.76
CA GLN A 75 -3.64 6.38 -15.28
C GLN A 75 -2.76 7.62 -15.14
N SER A 76 -2.72 8.45 -16.16
CA SER A 76 -1.87 9.66 -16.20
C SER A 76 -2.14 10.64 -15.04
N LEU A 77 -3.40 10.79 -14.62
CA LEU A 77 -3.76 11.66 -13.49
C LEU A 77 -3.30 11.11 -12.13
N VAL A 78 -3.29 9.79 -11.99
CA VAL A 78 -2.88 9.13 -10.75
C VAL A 78 -1.37 9.26 -10.53
N SER A 79 -0.56 9.30 -11.59
CA SER A 79 0.90 9.46 -11.50
C SER A 79 1.30 10.75 -10.75
N MET A 80 0.54 11.84 -10.90
CA MET A 80 0.80 13.10 -10.19
C MET A 80 0.54 12.99 -8.69
N ILE A 81 -0.54 12.28 -8.29
CA ILE A 81 -0.88 12.07 -6.87
C ILE A 81 0.17 11.16 -6.23
N VAL A 82 0.55 10.11 -6.94
CA VAL A 82 1.60 9.17 -6.51
C VAL A 82 2.95 9.88 -6.35
N ALA A 83 3.35 10.71 -7.31
CA ALA A 83 4.58 11.50 -7.21
C ALA A 83 4.59 12.43 -5.97
N LYS A 84 3.45 13.02 -5.63
CA LYS A 84 3.32 13.82 -4.41
C LYS A 84 3.47 12.96 -3.14
N SER A 85 2.86 11.77 -3.11
CA SER A 85 2.97 10.85 -1.97
C SER A 85 4.40 10.33 -1.78
N VAL A 86 5.09 9.99 -2.87
CA VAL A 86 6.50 9.60 -2.85
C VAL A 86 7.38 10.74 -2.33
N LYS A 87 7.16 11.97 -2.83
CA LYS A 87 7.89 13.14 -2.35
C LYS A 87 7.64 13.40 -0.86
N MET A 88 6.41 13.25 -0.41
CA MET A 88 6.06 13.40 1.01
C MET A 88 6.78 12.35 1.87
N ALA A 89 6.77 11.07 1.47
CA ALA A 89 7.50 10.03 2.17
C ALA A 89 9.00 10.38 2.31
N GLY A 90 9.61 10.89 1.24
CA GLY A 90 11.00 11.36 1.28
C GLY A 90 11.24 12.55 2.22
N MET A 91 10.24 13.44 2.40
CA MET A 91 10.37 14.59 3.32
C MET A 91 10.34 14.19 4.81
N VAL A 92 9.81 13.02 5.11
CA VAL A 92 9.72 12.46 6.48
C VAL A 92 10.65 11.25 6.69
N ASP A 93 11.63 11.09 5.80
CA ASP A 93 12.62 10.02 5.82
C ASP A 93 12.02 8.60 5.85
N ALA A 94 10.80 8.43 5.32
CA ALA A 94 10.19 7.13 5.17
C ALA A 94 10.66 6.47 3.86
N PRO A 95 11.36 5.32 3.92
CA PRO A 95 11.90 4.69 2.72
C PRO A 95 10.79 4.14 1.83
N VAL A 96 10.73 4.57 0.57
CA VAL A 96 9.80 4.03 -0.42
C VAL A 96 10.43 2.81 -1.07
N LEU A 97 9.84 1.64 -0.85
CA LEU A 97 10.35 0.35 -1.33
C LEU A 97 10.11 0.14 -2.82
N GLY A 98 8.99 0.66 -3.31
CA GLY A 98 8.61 0.54 -4.71
C GLY A 98 7.11 0.78 -4.92
N VAL A 99 6.68 0.48 -6.14
CA VAL A 99 5.32 0.73 -6.62
C VAL A 99 4.64 -0.60 -6.95
N VAL A 100 3.37 -0.73 -6.62
CA VAL A 100 2.49 -1.78 -7.11
C VAL A 100 1.55 -1.19 -8.13
N GLU A 101 1.64 -1.66 -9.36
CA GLU A 101 0.70 -1.33 -10.41
C GLU A 101 -0.54 -2.21 -10.27
N ASN A 102 -1.69 -1.61 -10.03
CA ASN A 102 -2.95 -2.33 -9.85
C ASN A 102 -3.89 -2.05 -11.02
N MET A 103 -4.59 -3.08 -11.49
CA MET A 103 -5.60 -2.99 -12.56
C MET A 103 -5.07 -2.44 -13.89
N GLY A 104 -3.79 -2.66 -14.20
CA GLY A 104 -3.21 -2.24 -15.48
C GLY A 104 -3.71 -3.04 -16.67
N THR A 105 -4.01 -4.31 -16.44
CA THR A 105 -4.46 -5.27 -17.44
C THR A 105 -5.71 -6.04 -16.98
N MET A 106 -6.40 -6.65 -17.91
CA MET A 106 -7.53 -7.55 -17.69
C MET A 106 -7.43 -8.74 -18.66
N VAL A 107 -7.59 -9.94 -18.14
CA VAL A 107 -7.75 -11.14 -18.99
C VAL A 107 -9.22 -11.27 -19.40
N CYS A 108 -9.47 -11.31 -20.69
CA CYS A 108 -10.82 -11.49 -21.23
C CYS A 108 -11.39 -12.86 -20.80
N PRO A 109 -12.53 -12.92 -20.10
CA PRO A 109 -13.10 -14.18 -19.64
C PRO A 109 -13.60 -15.07 -20.80
N SER A 110 -13.82 -14.51 -21.99
CA SER A 110 -14.34 -15.25 -23.15
C SER A 110 -13.25 -15.87 -24.02
N CYS A 111 -12.11 -15.18 -24.21
CA CYS A 111 -11.06 -15.64 -25.13
C CYS A 111 -9.69 -15.80 -24.47
N GLY A 112 -9.53 -15.44 -23.20
CA GLY A 112 -8.27 -15.53 -22.44
C GLY A 112 -7.20 -14.53 -22.87
N VAL A 113 -7.49 -13.62 -23.81
CA VAL A 113 -6.53 -12.59 -24.24
C VAL A 113 -6.40 -11.51 -23.18
N GLU A 114 -5.16 -11.12 -22.90
CA GLU A 114 -4.88 -10.02 -22.00
C GLU A 114 -5.02 -8.68 -22.72
N HIS A 115 -5.78 -7.78 -22.13
CA HIS A 115 -6.01 -6.43 -22.61
C HIS A 115 -5.45 -5.40 -21.63
N LYS A 116 -4.75 -4.39 -22.14
CA LYS A 116 -4.41 -3.22 -21.34
C LYS A 116 -5.68 -2.41 -21.10
N LEU A 117 -5.91 -2.01 -19.84
CA LEU A 117 -7.08 -1.18 -19.48
C LEU A 117 -6.80 0.32 -19.69
N PHE A 118 -5.53 0.71 -19.77
CA PHE A 118 -5.10 2.10 -19.94
C PHE A 118 -3.98 2.17 -20.98
N ASP A 119 -4.09 3.13 -21.91
CA ASP A 119 -3.14 3.30 -23.02
C ASP A 119 -1.86 4.06 -22.65
N SER A 120 -1.84 4.70 -21.48
CA SER A 120 -0.88 5.79 -21.26
C SER A 120 0.37 5.44 -20.45
N LEU A 121 0.36 4.40 -19.63
CA LEU A 121 1.52 4.06 -18.82
C LEU A 121 1.64 2.54 -18.71
N ASP A 122 2.78 2.01 -19.05
CA ASP A 122 3.21 0.67 -18.64
C ASP A 122 4.10 0.76 -17.40
N GLY A 123 4.40 -0.37 -16.77
CA GLY A 123 5.23 -0.41 -15.57
C GLY A 123 6.59 0.28 -15.79
N SER A 124 7.17 0.19 -16.99
CA SER A 124 8.42 0.85 -17.32
C SER A 124 8.30 2.39 -17.32
N THR A 125 7.13 2.89 -17.65
CA THR A 125 6.85 4.34 -17.64
C THR A 125 6.68 4.85 -16.22
N ILE A 126 6.00 4.08 -15.34
CA ILE A 126 5.86 4.40 -13.92
C ILE A 126 7.23 4.40 -13.24
N GLU A 127 8.04 3.38 -13.50
CA GLU A 127 9.40 3.27 -12.98
C GLU A 127 10.27 4.46 -13.38
N LYS A 128 10.26 4.83 -14.66
CA LYS A 128 10.99 5.99 -15.17
C LYS A 128 10.47 7.31 -14.61
N ALA A 129 9.14 7.45 -14.48
CA ALA A 129 8.53 8.69 -14.00
C ALA A 129 8.77 8.93 -12.50
N LEU A 130 8.82 7.87 -11.71
CA LEU A 130 8.95 7.94 -10.25
C LEU A 130 10.37 7.63 -9.75
N GLY A 131 11.22 7.03 -10.58
CA GLY A 131 12.54 6.55 -10.16
C GLY A 131 12.50 5.41 -9.15
N LEU A 132 11.38 4.65 -9.11
CA LEU A 132 11.12 3.59 -8.16
C LEU A 132 10.87 2.27 -8.89
N PRO A 133 11.30 1.13 -8.34
CA PRO A 133 11.03 -0.17 -8.94
C PRO A 133 9.53 -0.51 -8.87
N VAL A 134 9.04 -1.20 -9.90
CA VAL A 134 7.72 -1.83 -9.88
C VAL A 134 7.85 -3.20 -9.23
N LEU A 135 7.30 -3.34 -8.02
CA LEU A 135 7.35 -4.58 -7.24
C LEU A 135 6.43 -5.66 -7.81
N ALA A 136 5.28 -5.26 -8.32
CA ALA A 136 4.35 -6.15 -9.01
C ALA A 136 3.35 -5.36 -9.87
N SER A 137 2.83 -6.04 -10.91
CA SER A 137 1.68 -5.60 -11.69
C SER A 137 0.54 -6.59 -11.47
N LEU A 138 -0.55 -6.12 -10.87
CA LEU A 138 -1.72 -6.94 -10.57
C LEU A 138 -2.82 -6.68 -11.59
N PRO A 139 -3.31 -7.71 -12.31
CA PRO A 139 -4.38 -7.54 -13.28
C PRO A 139 -5.72 -7.31 -12.58
N TRP A 140 -6.62 -6.62 -13.25
CA TRP A 140 -8.02 -6.59 -12.83
C TRP A 140 -8.62 -8.00 -12.89
N ARG A 141 -9.28 -8.41 -11.82
CA ARG A 141 -9.96 -9.70 -11.71
C ARG A 141 -11.37 -9.48 -11.16
N LYS A 142 -12.34 -10.06 -11.83
CA LYS A 142 -13.75 -9.99 -11.42
C LYS A 142 -13.94 -10.55 -10.01
N GLU A 143 -13.29 -11.66 -9.70
CA GLU A 143 -13.36 -12.34 -8.41
C GLU A 143 -12.86 -11.46 -7.26
N VAL A 144 -11.84 -10.63 -7.54
CA VAL A 144 -11.30 -9.66 -6.58
C VAL A 144 -12.22 -8.44 -6.47
N ALA A 145 -12.66 -7.89 -7.61
CA ALA A 145 -13.47 -6.68 -7.66
C ALA A 145 -14.87 -6.85 -7.06
N GLN A 146 -15.45 -8.05 -7.13
CA GLN A 146 -16.79 -8.35 -6.62
C GLN A 146 -16.79 -8.99 -5.24
N ALA A 147 -15.63 -9.31 -4.68
CA ALA A 147 -15.54 -9.90 -3.35
C ALA A 147 -15.90 -8.87 -2.27
N ARG A 148 -16.85 -9.20 -1.40
CA ARG A 148 -17.13 -8.42 -0.20
C ARG A 148 -16.01 -8.58 0.84
N GLU A 149 -15.37 -9.74 0.84
CA GLU A 149 -14.26 -10.12 1.71
C GLU A 149 -13.29 -10.97 0.91
N LEU A 150 -12.05 -10.52 0.83
CA LEU A 150 -10.98 -11.27 0.18
C LEU A 150 -10.43 -12.30 1.16
N ARG A 151 -10.68 -13.58 0.88
CA ARG A 151 -10.10 -14.71 1.62
C ARG A 151 -9.04 -15.36 0.77
N TRP A 152 -7.85 -15.51 1.30
CA TRP A 152 -6.70 -16.09 0.61
C TRP A 152 -7.04 -17.39 -0.12
N GLY A 153 -7.70 -18.34 0.56
CA GLY A 153 -8.07 -19.63 -0.02
C GLY A 153 -9.13 -19.59 -1.13
N LYS A 154 -9.80 -18.44 -1.34
CA LYS A 154 -10.81 -18.24 -2.40
C LYS A 154 -10.26 -17.49 -3.62
N LEU A 155 -9.05 -16.96 -3.54
CA LEU A 155 -8.42 -16.29 -4.67
C LEU A 155 -7.96 -17.32 -5.71
N PRO A 156 -8.03 -16.99 -7.02
CA PRO A 156 -7.45 -17.80 -8.07
C PRO A 156 -5.96 -18.07 -7.81
N GLU A 157 -5.50 -19.26 -8.16
CA GLU A 157 -4.12 -19.68 -7.87
C GLU A 157 -3.07 -18.78 -8.54
N ASP A 158 -3.33 -18.40 -9.79
CA ASP A 158 -2.48 -17.49 -10.54
C ASP A 158 -2.38 -16.11 -9.88
N PHE A 159 -3.49 -15.59 -9.36
CA PHE A 159 -3.50 -14.32 -8.63
C PHE A 159 -2.78 -14.44 -7.27
N ARG A 160 -2.95 -15.56 -6.56
CA ARG A 160 -2.19 -15.80 -5.32
C ARG A 160 -0.69 -15.78 -5.55
N LYS A 161 -0.21 -16.43 -6.62
CA LYS A 161 1.21 -16.42 -6.99
C LYS A 161 1.74 -15.00 -7.26
N LEU A 162 0.93 -14.13 -7.88
CA LEU A 162 1.31 -12.73 -8.07
C LEU A 162 1.43 -11.97 -6.74
N VAL A 163 0.51 -12.22 -5.80
CA VAL A 163 0.56 -11.60 -4.47
C VAL A 163 1.72 -12.16 -3.64
N GLU A 164 2.03 -13.46 -3.74
CA GLU A 164 3.22 -14.06 -3.12
C GLU A 164 4.51 -13.46 -3.68
N GLY A 165 4.57 -13.26 -5.00
CA GLY A 165 5.67 -12.56 -5.66
C GLY A 165 5.82 -11.13 -5.14
N LEU A 166 4.72 -10.38 -5.05
CA LEU A 166 4.71 -9.03 -4.46
C LEU A 166 5.26 -9.02 -3.04
N ALA A 167 4.81 -9.96 -2.19
CA ALA A 167 5.31 -10.06 -0.82
C ALA A 167 6.83 -10.33 -0.80
N SER A 168 7.31 -11.24 -1.64
CA SER A 168 8.74 -11.57 -1.74
C SER A 168 9.58 -10.37 -2.19
N GLU A 169 9.16 -9.66 -3.25
CA GLU A 169 9.85 -8.46 -3.73
C GLU A 169 9.82 -7.33 -2.69
N THR A 170 8.71 -7.16 -1.98
CA THR A 170 8.60 -6.18 -0.89
C THR A 170 9.59 -6.48 0.23
N LEU A 171 9.70 -7.75 0.64
CA LEU A 171 10.64 -8.17 1.69
C LEU A 171 12.10 -8.02 1.25
N LEU A 172 12.42 -8.32 -0.01
CA LEU A 172 13.74 -8.09 -0.58
C LEU A 172 14.08 -6.59 -0.57
N ALA A 173 13.18 -5.74 -1.03
CA ALA A 173 13.35 -4.30 -1.00
C ALA A 173 13.54 -3.78 0.42
N LEU A 174 12.73 -4.26 1.38
CA LEU A 174 12.83 -3.89 2.78
C LEU A 174 14.18 -4.30 3.38
N SER A 175 14.70 -5.49 3.04
CA SER A 175 16.00 -5.96 3.53
C SER A 175 17.18 -5.12 3.02
N SER A 176 17.02 -4.45 1.88
CA SER A 176 18.03 -3.59 1.27
C SER A 176 18.06 -2.18 1.88
N VAL A 177 17.00 -1.78 2.58
CA VAL A 177 16.94 -0.49 3.27
C VAL A 177 17.82 -0.56 4.52
N LYS A 178 18.82 0.31 4.60
CA LYS A 178 19.60 0.49 5.84
C LYS A 178 18.65 0.97 6.93
N LYS A 179 18.43 0.17 7.99
CA LYS A 179 17.71 0.64 9.17
C LYS A 179 18.39 1.93 9.66
N PRO A 180 17.66 3.05 9.81
CA PRO A 180 18.19 4.18 10.53
C PRO A 180 18.57 3.68 11.93
N ALA A 181 19.76 4.06 12.40
CA ALA A 181 20.24 3.68 13.73
C ALA A 181 19.14 4.02 14.76
N ALA A 182 18.72 3.03 15.53
CA ALA A 182 17.73 3.20 16.58
C ALA A 182 18.31 4.19 17.62
N GLY A 183 17.82 5.42 17.63
CA GLY A 183 18.25 6.41 18.61
C GLY A 183 18.45 7.79 17.99
N SER A 184 17.37 8.55 17.84
CA SER A 184 17.33 10.02 18.01
C SER A 184 15.97 10.58 17.57
N LYS A 185 14.93 10.24 18.31
CA LYS A 185 13.73 11.09 18.40
C LYS A 185 13.44 11.22 19.90
N GLU A 186 14.13 12.16 20.55
CA GLU A 186 13.71 12.73 21.82
C GLU A 186 12.51 13.67 21.60
#